data_87a3fdea827ba13b4f85ec743cd09861
#
_entry.id   87a3fdea827ba13b4f85ec743cd09861
#
_cell.length_a   1.000
_cell.length_b   1.000
_cell.length_c   1.000
_cell.angle_alpha   90.00
_cell.angle_beta   90.00
_cell.angle_gamma   90.00
#
_symmetry.space_group_name_H-M   'P 1'
#
loop_
_entity.id
_entity.type
_entity.pdbx_description
1 polymer ?
#
loop_
_entity_poly.entity_id
_entity_poly.type
_entity_poly.pdbx_seq_one_letter_code
_entity_poly.pdbx_strand_id
1 'polypeptide(L)'
;MPIRVPLAWLAAAVAVALSPALLLAKGQIEVVAKFQRPNLELDVATYTDPEFESPGNKVGVLGFASGPVRNSFSLRGEDWAQLTDLWAKATRMQSRKQWRTVGTLSERGTAEVSRLTVSAGQGVRLAITSPKGASMAFLVGSAEMARFEAALAQVKDILAK
;
A
#
# COMPACT_ATOMS: atom_id res chain seq x y z
N MET A 1 31.68 21.27 -38.77
CA MET A 1 31.69 21.50 -37.28
C MET A 1 30.77 20.50 -36.63
N PRO A 2 31.26 19.60 -35.83
CA PRO A 2 30.39 18.68 -35.10
C PRO A 2 29.83 19.37 -33.90
N ILE A 3 28.51 19.45 -33.81
CA ILE A 3 27.78 19.93 -32.66
C ILE A 3 27.89 18.87 -31.55
N ARG A 4 28.64 19.17 -30.49
CA ARG A 4 28.70 18.39 -29.27
C ARG A 4 27.41 18.64 -28.47
N VAL A 5 26.50 17.70 -28.49
CA VAL A 5 25.35 17.65 -27.57
C VAL A 5 25.89 17.24 -26.19
N PRO A 6 25.68 17.99 -25.14
CA PRO A 6 26.15 17.60 -23.79
C PRO A 6 25.30 16.44 -23.27
N LEU A 7 26.00 15.43 -22.80
CA LEU A 7 25.49 14.16 -22.24
C LEU A 7 24.92 14.33 -20.82
N ALA A 8 24.16 15.39 -20.56
CA ALA A 8 23.66 15.74 -19.21
C ALA A 8 22.14 15.51 -19.01
N TRP A 9 21.47 14.80 -19.93
CA TRP A 9 20.00 14.65 -19.87
C TRP A 9 19.51 13.20 -19.70
N LEU A 10 20.36 12.28 -19.24
CA LEU A 10 19.99 10.88 -19.10
C LEU A 10 19.91 10.38 -17.64
N ALA A 11 19.78 11.27 -16.66
CA ALA A 11 19.71 10.90 -15.25
C ALA A 11 18.40 11.30 -14.52
N ALA A 12 17.31 11.54 -15.24
CA ALA A 12 16.06 12.02 -14.61
C ALA A 12 14.80 11.23 -15.01
N ALA A 13 14.90 9.94 -15.26
CA ALA A 13 13.74 9.13 -15.66
C ALA A 13 13.53 7.86 -14.85
N VAL A 14 13.90 7.85 -13.57
CA VAL A 14 13.49 6.82 -12.59
C VAL A 14 12.83 7.54 -11.40
N ALA A 15 11.84 8.34 -11.68
CA ALA A 15 11.00 8.97 -10.68
C ALA A 15 9.55 8.59 -10.92
N VAL A 16 9.09 7.58 -10.19
CA VAL A 16 7.83 7.67 -9.49
C VAL A 16 6.58 7.62 -10.35
N ALA A 17 6.10 6.44 -10.59
CA ALA A 17 4.68 6.25 -10.84
C ALA A 17 3.92 6.10 -9.49
N LEU A 18 3.98 7.09 -8.63
CA LEU A 18 3.10 7.24 -7.48
C LEU A 18 1.77 7.86 -7.93
N SER A 19 0.70 7.52 -7.22
CA SER A 19 -0.65 8.01 -7.52
C SER A 19 -0.64 9.53 -7.74
N PRO A 20 -1.31 10.07 -8.78
CA PRO A 20 -1.36 11.51 -9.02
C PRO A 20 -1.90 12.31 -7.83
N ALA A 21 -2.71 11.70 -6.96
CA ALA A 21 -3.17 12.33 -5.72
C ALA A 21 -2.04 12.52 -4.69
N LEU A 22 -1.00 11.69 -4.73
CA LEU A 22 0.17 11.79 -3.85
C LEU A 22 1.25 12.73 -4.42
N LEU A 23 1.26 12.96 -5.74
CA LEU A 23 2.17 13.92 -6.39
C LEU A 23 1.80 15.39 -6.11
N LEU A 24 0.56 15.67 -5.73
CA LEU A 24 0.11 17.01 -5.37
C LEU A 24 0.34 17.35 -3.89
N ALA A 25 0.58 16.34 -3.04
CA ALA A 25 0.92 16.52 -1.65
C ALA A 25 2.42 16.76 -1.53
N LYS A 26 2.83 17.81 -0.82
CA LYS A 26 4.25 18.13 -0.50
C LYS A 26 4.89 17.15 0.48
N GLY A 27 4.28 15.98 0.70
CA GLY A 27 4.68 14.98 1.66
C GLY A 27 5.76 14.04 1.15
N GLN A 28 6.37 13.31 2.07
CA GLN A 28 7.40 12.32 1.81
C GLN A 28 6.84 10.90 1.92
N ILE A 29 7.05 10.11 0.86
CA ILE A 29 6.71 8.67 0.85
C ILE A 29 8.01 7.88 1.02
N GLU A 30 7.96 6.90 1.91
CA GLU A 30 9.01 5.92 2.11
C GLU A 30 8.45 4.52 1.88
N VAL A 31 8.92 3.86 0.82
CA VAL A 31 8.50 2.48 0.49
C VAL A 31 9.30 1.51 1.35
N VAL A 32 8.58 0.73 2.17
CA VAL A 32 9.15 -0.29 3.07
C VAL A 32 9.32 -1.62 2.34
N ALA A 33 8.33 -2.00 1.54
CA ALA A 33 8.38 -3.22 0.73
C ALA A 33 7.55 -3.09 -0.54
N LYS A 34 8.00 -3.74 -1.60
CA LYS A 34 7.33 -3.81 -2.89
C LYS A 34 7.12 -5.26 -3.31
N PHE A 35 5.90 -5.58 -3.73
CA PHE A 35 5.48 -6.90 -4.23
C PHE A 35 4.99 -6.74 -5.65
N GLN A 36 5.50 -7.57 -6.56
CA GLN A 36 5.25 -7.43 -8.00
C GLN A 36 4.71 -8.71 -8.62
N ARG A 37 3.80 -8.53 -9.55
CA ARG A 37 3.27 -9.51 -10.51
C ARG A 37 3.34 -8.90 -11.91
N PRO A 38 3.20 -9.63 -12.99
CA PRO A 38 3.35 -9.11 -14.35
C PRO A 38 2.53 -7.84 -14.66
N ASN A 39 1.34 -7.71 -14.08
CA ASN A 39 0.45 -6.58 -14.31
C ASN A 39 -0.09 -5.95 -13.02
N LEU A 40 0.52 -6.24 -11.89
CA LEU A 40 0.00 -5.82 -10.59
C LEU A 40 1.14 -5.59 -9.60
N GLU A 41 1.09 -4.47 -8.90
CA GLU A 41 2.03 -4.14 -7.83
C GLU A 41 1.28 -3.85 -6.54
N LEU A 42 1.91 -4.19 -5.42
CA LEU A 42 1.51 -3.79 -4.08
C LEU A 42 2.73 -3.22 -3.37
N ASP A 43 2.62 -1.96 -2.96
CA ASP A 43 3.61 -1.29 -2.13
C ASP A 43 3.12 -1.19 -0.70
N VAL A 44 4.00 -1.47 0.26
CA VAL A 44 3.81 -1.15 1.67
C VAL A 44 4.73 0.02 1.98
N ALA A 45 4.17 1.14 2.41
CA ALA A 45 4.89 2.39 2.56
C ALA A 45 4.41 3.19 3.77
N THR A 46 5.15 4.22 4.12
CA THR A 46 4.70 5.30 5.00
C THR A 46 4.63 6.60 4.21
N TYR A 47 3.70 7.46 4.60
CA TYR A 47 3.59 8.82 4.11
C TYR A 47 3.67 9.79 5.29
N THR A 48 4.52 10.81 5.16
CA THR A 48 4.64 11.89 6.14
C THR A 48 4.07 13.15 5.55
N ASP A 49 3.05 13.71 6.20
CA ASP A 49 2.46 14.99 5.81
C ASP A 49 3.18 16.13 6.54
N PRO A 50 3.91 17.01 5.82
CA PRO A 50 4.64 18.11 6.43
C PRO A 50 3.73 19.25 6.94
N GLU A 51 2.46 19.26 6.55
CA GLU A 51 1.49 20.28 6.99
C GLU A 51 0.93 20.00 8.39
N PHE A 52 1.13 18.78 8.89
CA PHE A 52 0.73 18.39 10.25
C PHE A 52 1.94 18.23 11.15
N GLU A 53 1.83 18.71 12.38
CA GLU A 53 2.87 18.53 13.38
C GLU A 53 2.93 17.09 13.92
N SER A 54 4.13 16.63 14.25
CA SER A 54 4.37 15.36 14.93
C SER A 54 3.90 15.43 16.40
N PRO A 55 3.35 14.35 17.00
CA PRO A 55 3.07 13.05 16.38
C PRO A 55 1.75 13.04 15.61
N GLY A 56 1.62 12.14 14.64
CA GLY A 56 0.37 11.90 13.90
C GLY A 56 0.37 12.42 12.46
N ASN A 57 1.48 13.02 12.01
CA ASN A 57 1.68 13.43 10.63
C ASN A 57 2.07 12.25 9.71
N LYS A 58 2.23 11.04 10.26
CA LYS A 58 2.57 9.85 9.50
C LYS A 58 1.39 8.91 9.39
N VAL A 59 1.21 8.31 8.21
CA VAL A 59 0.25 7.25 7.95
C VAL A 59 0.94 6.07 7.26
N GLY A 60 0.44 4.87 7.49
CA GLY A 60 0.80 3.70 6.70
C GLY A 60 -0.01 3.68 5.41
N VAL A 61 0.60 3.26 4.33
CA VAL A 61 -0.01 3.25 3.00
C VAL A 61 0.16 1.89 2.35
N LEU A 62 -0.92 1.34 1.81
CA LEU A 62 -0.91 0.26 0.84
C LEU A 62 -1.19 0.85 -0.54
N GLY A 63 -0.20 0.81 -1.42
CA GLY A 63 -0.31 1.27 -2.80
C GLY A 63 -0.56 0.10 -3.74
N PHE A 64 -1.63 0.17 -4.53
CA PHE A 64 -1.97 -0.83 -5.54
C PHE A 64 -1.81 -0.22 -6.92
N ALA A 65 -1.17 -0.96 -7.84
CA ALA A 65 -1.01 -0.52 -9.22
C ALA A 65 -1.30 -1.66 -10.19
N SER A 66 -2.05 -1.36 -11.26
CA SER A 66 -2.31 -2.26 -12.38
C SER A 66 -2.24 -1.49 -13.68
N GLY A 67 -1.14 -1.66 -14.42
CA GLY A 67 -0.86 -0.82 -15.60
C GLY A 67 -0.85 0.67 -15.22
N PRO A 68 -1.65 1.52 -15.89
CA PRO A 68 -1.75 2.95 -15.59
C PRO A 68 -2.63 3.26 -14.37
N VAL A 69 -3.41 2.29 -13.88
CA VAL A 69 -4.35 2.49 -12.77
C VAL A 69 -3.63 2.35 -11.45
N ARG A 70 -3.84 3.31 -10.56
CA ARG A 70 -3.26 3.32 -9.22
C ARG A 70 -4.33 3.64 -8.20
N ASN A 71 -4.29 2.93 -7.09
CA ASN A 71 -5.11 3.18 -5.91
C ASN A 71 -4.23 3.10 -4.66
N SER A 72 -4.58 3.84 -3.64
CA SER A 72 -3.92 3.76 -2.35
C SER A 72 -4.93 3.68 -1.23
N PHE A 73 -4.52 3.05 -0.14
CA PHE A 73 -5.28 2.93 1.08
C PHE A 73 -4.39 3.33 2.25
N SER A 74 -4.79 4.34 3.00
CA SER A 74 -3.99 4.92 4.07
C SER A 74 -4.65 4.73 5.44
N LEU A 75 -3.83 4.39 6.43
CA LEU A 75 -4.26 4.12 7.79
C LEU A 75 -3.35 4.83 8.80
N ARG A 76 -3.94 5.39 9.84
CA ARG A 76 -3.21 5.88 11.03
C ARG A 76 -2.78 4.71 11.92
N GLY A 77 -1.92 4.98 12.89
CA GLY A 77 -1.30 3.95 13.74
C GLY A 77 -2.28 2.95 14.36
N GLU A 78 -3.41 3.42 14.90
CA GLU A 78 -4.43 2.56 15.50
C GLU A 78 -5.08 1.62 14.47
N ASP A 79 -5.44 2.16 13.31
CA ASP A 79 -6.07 1.42 12.23
C ASP A 79 -5.06 0.49 11.54
N TRP A 80 -3.78 0.87 11.50
CA TRP A 80 -2.69 0.00 11.05
C TRP A 80 -2.50 -1.21 11.96
N ALA A 81 -2.65 -1.03 13.27
CA ALA A 81 -2.65 -2.16 14.21
C ALA A 81 -3.79 -3.13 13.91
N GLN A 82 -5.00 -2.63 13.60
CA GLN A 82 -6.12 -3.49 13.19
C GLN A 82 -5.81 -4.27 11.89
N LEU A 83 -5.13 -3.64 10.91
CA LEU A 83 -4.69 -4.35 9.71
C LEU A 83 -3.72 -5.48 10.05
N THR A 84 -2.77 -5.23 10.97
CA THR A 84 -1.84 -6.25 11.44
C THR A 84 -2.57 -7.43 12.10
N ASP A 85 -3.59 -7.16 12.91
CA ASP A 85 -4.41 -8.18 13.56
C ASP A 85 -5.25 -8.98 12.54
N LEU A 86 -5.85 -8.30 11.56
CA LEU A 86 -6.57 -8.97 10.47
C LEU A 86 -5.63 -9.85 9.64
N TRP A 87 -4.41 -9.39 9.37
CA TRP A 87 -3.39 -10.18 8.70
C TRP A 87 -3.06 -11.44 9.48
N ALA A 88 -2.75 -11.33 10.77
CA ALA A 88 -2.45 -12.46 11.64
C ALA A 88 -3.62 -13.45 11.74
N LYS A 89 -4.86 -12.96 11.71
CA LYS A 89 -6.06 -13.80 11.67
C LYS A 89 -6.17 -14.52 10.32
N ALA A 90 -5.96 -13.80 9.21
CA ALA A 90 -6.06 -14.35 7.86
C ALA A 90 -5.02 -15.45 7.62
N THR A 91 -3.78 -15.28 8.09
CA THR A 91 -2.72 -16.29 7.95
C THR A 91 -3.05 -17.59 8.68
N ARG A 92 -3.77 -17.53 9.80
CA ARG A 92 -4.26 -18.71 10.54
C ARG A 92 -5.48 -19.37 9.90
N MET A 93 -6.27 -18.61 9.14
CA MET A 93 -7.52 -19.08 8.53
C MET A 93 -7.34 -19.62 7.11
N GLN A 94 -6.12 -19.77 6.62
CA GLN A 94 -5.88 -20.24 5.25
C GLN A 94 -6.52 -21.60 5.00
N SER A 95 -7.11 -21.76 3.82
CA SER A 95 -7.76 -22.99 3.38
C SER A 95 -7.65 -23.14 1.88
N ARG A 96 -7.31 -24.35 1.41
CA ARG A 96 -7.28 -24.66 -0.02
C ARG A 96 -8.68 -24.81 -0.65
N LYS A 97 -9.71 -24.92 0.18
CA LYS A 97 -11.06 -25.25 -0.32
C LYS A 97 -11.91 -24.05 -0.66
N GLN A 98 -11.75 -22.93 0.05
CA GLN A 98 -12.60 -21.76 -0.15
C GLN A 98 -11.98 -20.49 0.36
N TRP A 99 -12.34 -19.37 -0.25
CA TRP A 99 -12.03 -18.03 0.21
C TRP A 99 -13.04 -17.56 1.24
N ARG A 100 -12.54 -16.91 2.30
CA ARG A 100 -13.38 -16.31 3.34
C ARG A 100 -12.91 -14.89 3.65
N THR A 101 -13.84 -13.96 3.73
CA THR A 101 -13.54 -12.62 4.23
C THR A 101 -13.23 -12.69 5.71
N VAL A 102 -12.08 -12.14 6.11
CA VAL A 102 -11.62 -12.07 7.49
C VAL A 102 -12.05 -10.77 8.14
N GLY A 103 -12.01 -9.68 7.40
CA GLY A 103 -12.47 -8.37 7.84
C GLY A 103 -12.30 -7.31 6.78
N THR A 104 -12.87 -6.14 7.06
CA THR A 104 -12.81 -4.95 6.21
C THR A 104 -12.44 -3.75 7.04
N LEU A 105 -11.52 -2.94 6.54
CA LEU A 105 -11.15 -1.64 7.10
C LEU A 105 -11.60 -0.53 6.16
N SER A 106 -11.88 0.63 6.72
CA SER A 106 -12.19 1.84 5.96
C SER A 106 -11.20 2.94 6.32
N GLU A 107 -10.84 3.77 5.36
CA GLU A 107 -10.11 5.00 5.64
C GLU A 107 -10.96 5.91 6.54
N ARG A 108 -10.30 6.66 7.43
CA ARG A 108 -10.98 7.70 8.19
C ARG A 108 -11.18 8.92 7.29
N GLY A 109 -12.39 9.45 7.26
CA GLY A 109 -12.71 10.63 6.45
C GLY A 109 -14.21 10.90 6.37
N THR A 110 -14.58 11.76 5.45
CA THR A 110 -15.97 12.05 5.08
C THR A 110 -16.59 10.91 4.29
N ALA A 111 -17.84 10.96 3.92
CA ALA A 111 -18.69 9.87 3.44
C ALA A 111 -18.17 8.98 2.29
N GLU A 112 -17.22 9.44 1.50
CA GLU A 112 -16.66 8.70 0.37
C GLU A 112 -15.23 8.22 0.67
N VAL A 113 -15.11 7.05 1.26
CA VAL A 113 -13.82 6.47 1.66
C VAL A 113 -13.54 5.15 0.94
N SER A 114 -12.27 4.87 0.70
CA SER A 114 -11.83 3.56 0.24
C SER A 114 -11.96 2.51 1.33
N ARG A 115 -12.16 1.27 0.93
CA ARG A 115 -12.24 0.12 1.83
C ARG A 115 -11.20 -0.92 1.45
N LEU A 116 -10.58 -1.52 2.46
CA LEU A 116 -9.67 -2.64 2.30
C LEU A 116 -10.31 -3.90 2.89
N THR A 117 -10.53 -4.90 2.05
CA THR A 117 -11.04 -6.22 2.48
C THR A 117 -9.89 -7.21 2.52
N VAL A 118 -9.72 -7.87 3.67
CA VAL A 118 -8.76 -8.95 3.89
C VAL A 118 -9.50 -10.28 3.82
N SER A 119 -9.06 -11.17 2.95
CA SER A 119 -9.65 -12.50 2.76
C SER A 119 -8.58 -13.59 2.83
N ALA A 120 -8.93 -14.72 3.43
CA ALA A 120 -8.06 -15.88 3.54
C ALA A 120 -8.55 -17.03 2.63
N GLY A 121 -7.61 -17.69 1.98
CA GLY A 121 -7.84 -18.85 1.12
C GLY A 121 -6.52 -19.60 0.91
N GLN A 122 -6.10 -19.83 -0.32
CA GLN A 122 -4.77 -20.40 -0.64
C GLN A 122 -3.61 -19.41 -0.39
N GLY A 123 -3.88 -18.31 0.26
CA GLY A 123 -3.00 -17.21 0.61
C GLY A 123 -3.85 -16.16 1.29
N VAL A 124 -3.34 -14.94 1.37
CA VAL A 124 -4.11 -13.78 1.85
C VAL A 124 -4.33 -12.79 0.72
N ARG A 125 -5.58 -12.46 0.45
CA ARG A 125 -5.97 -11.48 -0.56
C ARG A 125 -6.32 -10.16 0.11
N LEU A 126 -5.70 -9.11 -0.37
CA LEU A 126 -5.96 -7.73 -0.02
C LEU A 126 -6.69 -7.07 -1.19
N ALA A 127 -7.91 -6.64 -0.99
CA ALA A 127 -8.72 -5.99 -2.03
C ALA A 127 -9.10 -4.58 -1.58
N ILE A 128 -8.65 -3.58 -2.34
CA ILE A 128 -9.09 -2.20 -2.17
C ILE A 128 -10.29 -1.92 -3.07
N THR A 129 -11.31 -1.29 -2.51
CA THR A 129 -12.47 -0.80 -3.28
C THR A 129 -12.57 0.70 -3.08
N SER A 130 -12.50 1.46 -4.17
CA SER A 130 -12.65 2.91 -4.15
C SER A 130 -14.11 3.31 -3.89
N PRO A 131 -14.39 4.56 -3.49
CA PRO A 131 -15.74 5.08 -3.31
C PRO A 131 -16.63 4.94 -4.55
N LYS A 132 -16.02 4.98 -5.74
CA LYS A 132 -16.71 4.82 -7.03
C LYS A 132 -16.90 3.36 -7.44
N GLY A 133 -16.58 2.40 -6.57
CA GLY A 133 -16.78 0.97 -6.80
C GLY A 133 -15.67 0.28 -7.61
N ALA A 134 -14.63 1.00 -8.06
CA ALA A 134 -13.47 0.36 -8.67
C ALA A 134 -12.71 -0.48 -7.64
N SER A 135 -12.35 -1.70 -7.98
CA SER A 135 -11.68 -2.63 -7.08
C SER A 135 -10.38 -3.15 -7.68
N MET A 136 -9.36 -3.25 -6.85
CA MET A 136 -8.08 -3.91 -7.15
C MET A 136 -7.76 -4.88 -6.03
N ALA A 137 -7.21 -6.04 -6.38
CA ALA A 137 -6.84 -7.04 -5.38
C ALA A 137 -5.44 -7.58 -5.63
N PHE A 138 -4.69 -7.81 -4.56
CA PHE A 138 -3.39 -8.45 -4.58
C PHE A 138 -3.41 -9.70 -3.72
N LEU A 139 -2.92 -10.81 -4.28
CA LEU A 139 -2.75 -12.07 -3.57
C LEU A 139 -1.32 -12.18 -3.04
N VAL A 140 -1.17 -12.19 -1.73
CA VAL A 140 0.09 -12.52 -1.06
C VAL A 140 0.14 -14.04 -0.91
N GLY A 141 1.01 -14.67 -1.68
CA GLY A 141 1.22 -16.12 -1.63
C GLY A 141 2.11 -16.53 -0.46
N SER A 142 2.16 -17.84 -0.20
CA SER A 142 2.91 -18.41 0.94
C SER A 142 4.40 -18.00 0.97
N ALA A 143 5.04 -17.89 -0.19
CA ALA A 143 6.45 -17.50 -0.30
C ALA A 143 6.72 -16.03 0.10
N GLU A 144 5.70 -15.18 0.11
CA GLU A 144 5.81 -13.74 0.39
C GLU A 144 5.25 -13.34 1.76
N MET A 145 4.54 -14.25 2.43
CA MET A 145 3.82 -13.94 3.69
C MET A 145 4.74 -13.38 4.76
N ALA A 146 5.88 -14.02 5.01
CA ALA A 146 6.82 -13.56 6.03
C ALA A 146 7.38 -12.16 5.72
N ARG A 147 7.65 -11.89 4.44
CA ARG A 147 8.13 -10.57 4.00
C ARG A 147 7.04 -9.51 4.14
N PHE A 148 5.79 -9.85 3.83
CA PHE A 148 4.67 -8.92 3.98
C PHE A 148 4.40 -8.63 5.46
N GLU A 149 4.40 -9.65 6.31
CA GLU A 149 4.25 -9.50 7.76
C GLU A 149 5.35 -8.61 8.36
N ALA A 150 6.61 -8.82 7.96
CA ALA A 150 7.73 -7.98 8.38
C ALA A 150 7.54 -6.51 7.94
N ALA A 151 7.03 -6.27 6.73
CA ALA A 151 6.74 -4.93 6.26
C ALA A 151 5.62 -4.25 7.06
N LEU A 152 4.55 -4.99 7.40
CA LEU A 152 3.48 -4.46 8.26
C LEU A 152 4.02 -4.09 9.65
N ALA A 153 4.86 -4.93 10.23
CA ALA A 153 5.49 -4.69 11.54
C ALA A 153 6.40 -3.46 11.51
N GLN A 154 7.23 -3.32 10.46
CA GLN A 154 8.10 -2.17 10.29
C GLN A 154 7.33 -0.86 10.19
N VAL A 155 6.25 -0.81 9.41
CA VAL A 155 5.39 0.37 9.34
C VAL A 155 4.76 0.66 10.69
N LYS A 156 4.26 -0.35 11.41
CA LYS A 156 3.72 -0.19 12.76
C LYS A 156 4.73 0.47 13.70
N ASP A 157 5.99 0.04 13.67
CA ASP A 157 7.05 0.60 14.49
C ASP A 157 7.39 2.06 14.11
N ILE A 158 7.32 2.40 12.82
CA ILE A 158 7.52 3.77 12.33
C ILE A 158 6.38 4.68 12.80
N LEU A 159 5.14 4.20 12.77
CA LEU A 159 3.95 4.96 13.17
C LEU A 159 3.84 5.15 14.69
N ALA A 160 4.57 4.35 15.48
CA ALA A 160 4.58 4.43 16.95
C ALA A 160 5.57 5.47 17.50
N LYS A 161 6.42 6.03 16.66
CA LYS A 161 7.44 7.05 17.02
C LYS A 161 6.93 8.45 16.80
#